data_45c76234e4e21eaab44897599e22e0bc
#
_entry.id   45c76234e4e21eaab44897599e22e0bc
#
_cell.length_a   1.000
_cell.length_b   1.000
_cell.length_c   1.000
_cell.angle_alpha   90.00
_cell.angle_beta   90.00
_cell.angle_gamma   90.00
#
_symmetry.space_group_name_H-M   'P 1'
#
loop_
_entity.id
_entity.type
_entity.pdbx_description
1 polymer ?
#
loop_
_entity_poly.entity_id
_entity_poly.type
_entity_poly.pdbx_seq_one_letter_code
_entity_poly.pdbx_strand_id
1 'polypeptide(L)'
;MKNKVFIAICLTSVLTLACAASNQVLASENQPKEGLPGRRIGGGTRGECSSNAGRLMALVPQNNLALTQQAYPNILFHIPQTSKPTTIEFVLQDDSRKSVYEKTFTKDASNTKADAGEIINLRWLDAQFLPELAIDKKYHWYLSIICDPENRANDIVVHGWIKRVAVEPNLAKKIERASLVERAHIYAQAGLWQDALATLAELRYSQPQDSQLAASWTQLLNSEKLSAIAQEPLLNIKIHKKP
;
A
#
# COMPACT_ATOMS: atom_id res chain seq x y z
N MET A 1 -16.45 -68.73 48.19
CA MET A 1 -16.21 -68.48 46.76
C MET A 1 -16.48 -66.97 46.52
N LYS A 2 -15.42 -66.15 46.32
CA LYS A 2 -15.51 -64.70 46.18
C LYS A 2 -15.24 -64.32 44.72
N ASN A 3 -16.27 -63.85 44.00
CA ASN A 3 -16.16 -63.36 42.64
C ASN A 3 -15.60 -61.91 42.67
N LYS A 4 -14.45 -61.74 42.06
CA LYS A 4 -13.89 -60.42 41.81
C LYS A 4 -14.37 -59.96 40.43
N VAL A 5 -15.15 -58.87 40.40
CA VAL A 5 -15.56 -58.16 39.19
C VAL A 5 -14.43 -57.20 38.85
N PHE A 6 -13.79 -57.33 37.66
CA PHE A 6 -12.84 -56.38 37.12
C PHE A 6 -13.61 -55.33 36.30
N ILE A 7 -13.58 -54.11 36.78
CA ILE A 7 -14.08 -52.94 36.01
C ILE A 7 -12.94 -52.46 35.10
N ALA A 8 -13.13 -52.61 33.79
CA ALA A 8 -12.23 -52.05 32.80
C ALA A 8 -12.61 -50.58 32.55
N ILE A 9 -11.73 -49.65 32.93
CA ILE A 9 -11.87 -48.23 32.65
C ILE A 9 -11.32 -48.00 31.24
N CYS A 10 -12.21 -47.75 30.25
CA CYS A 10 -11.83 -47.25 28.93
C CYS A 10 -11.50 -45.75 29.02
N LEU A 11 -10.21 -45.42 28.97
CA LEU A 11 -9.78 -44.05 28.74
C LEU A 11 -9.96 -43.71 27.25
N THR A 12 -11.01 -42.95 26.94
CA THR A 12 -11.16 -42.33 25.61
C THR A 12 -10.28 -41.07 25.54
N SER A 13 -9.14 -41.18 24.85
CA SER A 13 -8.29 -40.06 24.52
C SER A 13 -9.01 -39.21 23.47
N VAL A 14 -9.49 -38.04 23.87
CA VAL A 14 -9.98 -36.99 22.93
C VAL A 14 -8.76 -36.35 22.29
N LEU A 15 -8.48 -36.73 21.06
CA LEU A 15 -7.44 -36.09 20.22
C LEU A 15 -8.00 -34.75 19.73
N THR A 16 -7.70 -33.65 20.41
CA THR A 16 -8.00 -32.31 19.93
C THR A 16 -7.09 -32.01 18.74
N LEU A 17 -7.67 -32.09 17.55
CA LEU A 17 -7.03 -31.65 16.32
C LEU A 17 -6.97 -30.11 16.36
N ALA A 18 -5.83 -29.56 16.83
CA ALA A 18 -5.53 -28.14 16.69
C ALA A 18 -5.39 -27.83 15.20
N CYS A 19 -6.41 -27.18 14.62
CA CYS A 19 -6.36 -26.61 13.28
C CYS A 19 -5.35 -25.48 13.34
N ALA A 20 -4.08 -25.77 13.03
CA ALA A 20 -3.08 -24.73 12.79
C ALA A 20 -3.52 -23.97 11.55
N ALA A 21 -4.10 -22.78 11.74
CA ALA A 21 -4.28 -21.83 10.67
C ALA A 21 -2.89 -21.55 10.12
N SER A 22 -2.58 -22.15 8.96
CA SER A 22 -1.37 -21.87 8.21
C SER A 22 -1.41 -20.39 7.87
N ASN A 23 -0.57 -19.59 8.52
CA ASN A 23 -0.27 -18.23 8.10
C ASN A 23 0.29 -18.31 6.67
N GLN A 24 -0.59 -18.15 5.68
CA GLN A 24 -0.16 -18.07 4.30
C GLN A 24 0.66 -16.78 4.16
N VAL A 25 1.93 -16.99 3.87
CA VAL A 25 2.87 -15.88 3.63
C VAL A 25 2.38 -15.10 2.41
N LEU A 26 2.04 -13.83 2.60
CA LEU A 26 1.73 -12.88 1.52
C LEU A 26 3.03 -12.45 0.83
N ALA A 27 3.82 -13.42 0.37
CA ALA A 27 4.98 -13.12 -0.45
C ALA A 27 4.54 -13.14 -1.92
N SER A 28 4.80 -12.05 -2.62
CA SER A 28 4.57 -11.97 -4.05
C SER A 28 5.70 -12.70 -4.78
N GLU A 29 5.56 -14.01 -5.00
CA GLU A 29 6.53 -14.80 -5.76
C GLU A 29 6.59 -14.42 -7.26
N ASN A 30 5.56 -13.75 -7.76
CA ASN A 30 5.38 -13.46 -9.19
C ASN A 30 5.64 -11.99 -9.58
N GLN A 31 6.36 -11.24 -8.76
CA GLN A 31 6.74 -9.88 -9.15
C GLN A 31 7.73 -9.89 -10.33
N PRO A 32 7.63 -8.91 -11.26
CA PRO A 32 8.62 -8.78 -12.30
C PRO A 32 10.01 -8.66 -11.73
N LYS A 33 10.94 -9.50 -12.19
CA LYS A 33 12.36 -9.44 -11.78
C LYS A 33 13.05 -8.19 -12.34
N GLU A 34 12.44 -7.53 -13.32
CA GLU A 34 12.95 -6.31 -13.94
C GLU A 34 12.70 -5.12 -13.01
N GLY A 35 13.76 -4.51 -12.51
CA GLY A 35 13.70 -3.24 -11.78
C GLY A 35 13.73 -2.06 -12.76
N LEU A 36 12.95 -1.03 -12.47
CA LEU A 36 12.98 0.23 -13.20
C LEU A 36 13.66 1.33 -12.36
N PRO A 37 14.30 2.31 -13.02
CA PRO A 37 14.86 3.45 -12.32
C PRO A 37 13.77 4.16 -11.51
N GLY A 38 14.06 4.44 -10.24
CA GLY A 38 13.10 5.10 -9.38
C GLY A 38 13.67 5.44 -8.01
N ARG A 39 12.96 6.24 -7.27
CA ARG A 39 13.29 6.62 -5.90
C ARG A 39 12.06 6.42 -5.04
N ARG A 40 12.03 5.31 -4.30
CA ARG A 40 10.92 4.98 -3.42
C ARG A 40 10.95 5.75 -2.10
N ILE A 41 12.11 6.19 -1.65
CA ILE A 41 12.33 6.93 -0.40
C ILE A 41 12.91 8.29 -0.75
N GLY A 42 12.22 9.35 -0.34
CA GLY A 42 12.66 10.73 -0.52
C GLY A 42 13.95 11.01 0.24
N GLY A 43 14.88 11.70 -0.42
CA GLY A 43 16.08 12.21 0.22
C GLY A 43 15.72 13.32 1.21
N GLY A 44 16.41 13.37 2.37
CA GLY A 44 16.34 14.55 3.23
C GLY A 44 17.06 15.72 2.53
N THR A 45 16.33 16.79 2.27
CA THR A 45 16.92 18.07 1.85
C THR A 45 17.30 18.88 3.08
N ARG A 46 18.37 19.64 2.99
CA ARG A 46 18.69 20.64 4.02
C ARG A 46 17.80 21.85 3.76
N GLY A 47 16.88 22.16 4.67
CA GLY A 47 15.98 23.28 4.52
C GLY A 47 14.72 23.17 5.36
N GLU A 48 13.78 24.11 5.20
CA GLU A 48 12.55 24.24 5.99
C GLU A 48 11.58 23.04 5.88
N CYS A 49 11.69 22.22 4.83
CA CYS A 49 10.95 20.97 4.66
C CYS A 49 11.53 19.77 5.40
N SER A 50 12.74 19.90 5.95
CA SER A 50 13.38 18.83 6.70
C SER A 50 12.69 18.70 8.05
N SER A 51 11.62 17.90 8.13
CA SER A 51 11.09 17.47 9.41
C SER A 51 11.95 16.33 9.96
N ASN A 52 12.27 16.35 11.24
CA ASN A 52 12.91 15.23 11.93
C ASN A 52 11.99 14.00 12.05
N ALA A 53 10.76 14.09 11.57
CA ALA A 53 9.66 13.19 11.83
C ALA A 53 9.36 12.21 10.66
N GLY A 54 10.39 11.69 10.01
CA GLY A 54 10.22 10.65 9.00
C GLY A 54 10.59 11.06 7.57
N ARG A 55 10.38 10.15 6.63
CA ARG A 55 10.73 10.35 5.22
C ARG A 55 9.50 10.20 4.35
N LEU A 56 9.44 10.99 3.27
CA LEU A 56 8.50 10.71 2.20
C LEU A 56 8.81 9.34 1.60
N MET A 57 7.81 8.45 1.55
CA MET A 57 7.99 7.12 0.95
C MET A 57 6.80 6.75 0.07
N ALA A 58 7.10 6.13 -1.07
CA ALA A 58 6.08 5.51 -1.90
C ALA A 58 5.88 4.04 -1.48
N LEU A 59 4.64 3.63 -1.30
CA LEU A 59 4.28 2.25 -0.99
C LEU A 59 4.16 1.49 -2.32
N VAL A 60 5.30 1.10 -2.84
CA VAL A 60 5.45 0.35 -4.09
C VAL A 60 6.51 -0.74 -3.95
N PRO A 61 6.56 -1.74 -4.83
CA PRO A 61 7.58 -2.79 -4.81
C PRO A 61 9.02 -2.25 -4.88
N GLN A 62 9.99 -3.03 -4.36
CA GLN A 62 11.40 -2.65 -4.33
C GLN A 62 12.00 -2.40 -5.72
N ASN A 63 11.47 -3.07 -6.74
CA ASN A 63 11.87 -2.89 -8.14
C ASN A 63 11.32 -1.61 -8.80
N ASN A 64 10.61 -0.76 -8.06
CA ASN A 64 9.95 0.47 -8.49
C ASN A 64 8.91 0.29 -9.63
N LEU A 65 8.41 -0.91 -9.87
CA LEU A 65 7.35 -1.19 -10.84
C LEU A 65 6.14 -1.79 -10.14
N ALA A 66 5.08 -1.01 -10.01
CA ALA A 66 3.80 -1.49 -9.49
C ALA A 66 2.96 -2.09 -10.63
N LEU A 67 2.51 -3.33 -10.46
CA LEU A 67 1.52 -3.94 -11.35
C LEU A 67 0.12 -3.79 -10.76
N THR A 68 -0.85 -3.50 -11.64
CA THR A 68 -2.27 -3.38 -11.29
C THR A 68 -3.15 -3.88 -12.43
N GLN A 69 -4.31 -4.44 -12.11
CA GLN A 69 -5.37 -4.68 -13.10
C GLN A 69 -6.31 -3.48 -13.25
N GLN A 70 -6.25 -2.51 -12.31
CA GLN A 70 -7.19 -1.41 -12.26
C GLN A 70 -6.91 -0.38 -13.35
N ALA A 71 -7.99 0.10 -13.99
CA ALA A 71 -7.92 1.22 -14.91
C ALA A 71 -7.53 2.52 -14.19
N TYR A 72 -8.00 2.67 -12.97
CA TYR A 72 -7.77 3.82 -12.08
C TYR A 72 -7.16 3.30 -10.77
N PRO A 73 -5.84 3.09 -10.71
CA PRO A 73 -5.20 2.46 -9.57
C PRO A 73 -5.14 3.36 -8.35
N ASN A 74 -5.06 2.73 -7.20
CA ASN A 74 -4.70 3.41 -5.96
C ASN A 74 -3.17 3.46 -5.84
N ILE A 75 -2.61 4.62 -5.54
CA ILE A 75 -1.19 4.77 -5.22
C ILE A 75 -1.10 5.36 -3.81
N LEU A 76 -0.41 4.66 -2.92
CA LEU A 76 -0.29 5.05 -1.52
C LEU A 76 1.10 5.61 -1.24
N PHE A 77 1.13 6.64 -0.40
CA PHE A 77 2.36 7.29 0.03
C PHE A 77 2.34 7.50 1.54
N HIS A 78 3.49 7.34 2.15
CA HIS A 78 3.74 7.81 3.50
C HIS A 78 4.28 9.24 3.42
N ILE A 79 3.53 10.18 4.00
CA ILE A 79 3.92 11.57 4.10
C ILE A 79 4.43 11.81 5.51
N PRO A 80 5.63 12.38 5.69
CA PRO A 80 6.15 12.71 7.01
C PRO A 80 5.25 13.75 7.70
N GLN A 81 5.31 13.78 9.01
CA GLN A 81 4.60 14.80 9.78
C GLN A 81 5.14 16.19 9.41
N THR A 82 4.23 17.13 9.25
CA THR A 82 4.57 18.51 8.96
C THR A 82 3.91 19.44 9.96
N SER A 83 4.66 20.41 10.50
CA SER A 83 4.15 21.42 11.43
C SER A 83 3.36 22.56 10.75
N LYS A 84 3.43 22.64 9.44
CA LYS A 84 2.75 23.63 8.59
C LYS A 84 1.98 22.93 7.48
N PRO A 85 0.97 23.58 6.89
CA PRO A 85 0.35 23.11 5.66
C PRO A 85 1.41 22.87 4.59
N THR A 86 1.29 21.75 3.89
CA THR A 86 2.31 21.28 2.94
C THR A 86 1.70 21.12 1.57
N THR A 87 2.33 21.71 0.55
CA THR A 87 1.93 21.54 -0.83
C THR A 87 2.55 20.27 -1.40
N ILE A 88 1.70 19.41 -1.95
CA ILE A 88 2.09 18.14 -2.58
C ILE A 88 1.67 18.19 -4.04
N GLU A 89 2.58 17.84 -4.93
CA GLU A 89 2.33 17.72 -6.36
C GLU A 89 2.47 16.28 -6.81
N PHE A 90 1.50 15.78 -7.57
CA PHE A 90 1.56 14.48 -8.22
C PHE A 90 1.52 14.66 -9.73
N VAL A 91 2.46 14.02 -10.43
CA VAL A 91 2.55 14.00 -11.88
C VAL A 91 2.57 12.58 -12.38
N LEU A 92 1.78 12.27 -13.42
CA LEU A 92 1.80 11.01 -14.14
C LEU A 92 2.19 11.28 -15.60
N GLN A 93 3.21 10.57 -16.08
CA GLN A 93 3.72 10.67 -17.45
C GLN A 93 3.54 9.34 -18.16
N ASP A 94 3.27 9.39 -19.46
CA ASP A 94 3.29 8.21 -20.33
C ASP A 94 4.73 7.80 -20.72
N ASP A 95 4.84 6.78 -21.54
CA ASP A 95 6.11 6.23 -22.04
C ASP A 95 6.90 7.22 -22.94
N SER A 96 6.23 8.23 -23.51
CA SER A 96 6.84 9.33 -24.26
C SER A 96 7.29 10.51 -23.35
N ARG A 97 7.14 10.38 -22.03
CA ARG A 97 7.39 11.41 -21.00
C ARG A 97 6.43 12.59 -21.08
N LYS A 98 5.32 12.44 -21.74
CA LYS A 98 4.27 13.46 -21.76
C LYS A 98 3.47 13.36 -20.46
N SER A 99 3.26 14.50 -19.78
CA SER A 99 2.35 14.57 -18.64
C SER A 99 0.93 14.28 -19.10
N VAL A 100 0.33 13.22 -18.57
CA VAL A 100 -1.06 12.81 -18.83
C VAL A 100 -1.98 13.17 -17.66
N TYR A 101 -1.39 13.45 -16.50
CA TYR A 101 -2.09 13.96 -15.33
C TYR A 101 -1.11 14.74 -14.44
N GLU A 102 -1.58 15.86 -13.91
CA GLU A 102 -0.85 16.67 -12.95
C GLU A 102 -1.82 17.30 -11.96
N LYS A 103 -1.51 17.23 -10.68
CA LYS A 103 -2.35 17.77 -9.64
C LYS A 103 -1.54 18.23 -8.44
N THR A 104 -1.89 19.41 -7.95
CA THR A 104 -1.36 19.96 -6.70
C THR A 104 -2.43 19.91 -5.60
N PHE A 105 -2.02 19.50 -4.41
CA PHE A 105 -2.86 19.40 -3.22
C PHE A 105 -2.21 20.16 -2.07
N THR A 106 -3.02 20.67 -1.17
CA THR A 106 -2.52 21.18 0.11
C THR A 106 -2.96 20.22 1.22
N LYS A 107 -2.00 19.64 1.91
CA LYS A 107 -2.20 18.87 3.12
C LYS A 107 -2.09 19.80 4.32
N ASP A 108 -3.10 19.82 5.16
CA ASP A 108 -3.04 20.55 6.43
C ASP A 108 -1.94 20.00 7.33
N ALA A 109 -1.50 20.84 8.28
CA ALA A 109 -0.56 20.39 9.30
C ALA A 109 -1.13 19.18 10.06
N SER A 110 -0.27 18.23 10.40
CA SER A 110 -0.69 17.05 11.16
C SER A 110 -1.02 17.46 12.59
N ASN A 111 -2.27 17.22 13.02
CA ASN A 111 -2.71 17.47 14.40
C ASN A 111 -2.45 16.27 15.33
N THR A 112 -1.77 15.23 14.86
CA THR A 112 -1.46 14.06 15.68
C THR A 112 -0.29 14.36 16.61
N LYS A 113 -0.44 14.00 17.90
CA LYS A 113 0.59 14.17 18.93
C LYS A 113 1.79 13.20 18.78
N ALA A 114 1.76 12.31 17.79
CA ALA A 114 2.82 11.36 17.53
C ALA A 114 3.79 11.97 16.52
N ASP A 115 5.08 11.73 16.70
CA ASP A 115 6.14 12.02 15.72
C ASP A 115 6.04 11.13 14.46
N ALA A 116 4.88 10.59 14.21
CA ALA A 116 4.54 9.64 13.16
C ALA A 116 4.05 10.37 11.92
N GLY A 117 4.45 9.87 10.75
CA GLY A 117 3.86 10.30 9.49
C GLY A 117 2.46 9.73 9.27
N GLU A 118 1.98 9.86 8.06
CA GLU A 118 0.63 9.44 7.68
C GLU A 118 0.67 8.74 6.33
N ILE A 119 -0.09 7.64 6.19
CA ILE A 119 -0.26 6.99 4.89
C ILE A 119 -1.48 7.57 4.21
N ILE A 120 -1.29 8.11 3.01
CA ILE A 120 -2.35 8.68 2.17
C ILE A 120 -2.57 7.84 0.92
N ASN A 121 -3.82 7.81 0.44
CA ASN A 121 -4.18 7.22 -0.85
C ASN A 121 -4.58 8.32 -1.83
N LEU A 122 -3.86 8.48 -2.93
CA LEU A 122 -4.14 9.53 -3.91
C LEU A 122 -5.52 9.42 -4.56
N ARG A 123 -6.01 8.20 -4.80
CA ARG A 123 -7.35 8.01 -5.38
C ARG A 123 -8.46 8.55 -4.49
N TRP A 124 -8.29 8.49 -3.18
CA TRP A 124 -9.27 9.04 -2.26
C TRP A 124 -9.30 10.57 -2.29
N LEU A 125 -8.22 11.19 -2.82
CA LEU A 125 -8.10 12.62 -2.94
C LEU A 125 -8.81 13.17 -4.18
N ASP A 126 -8.80 12.41 -5.28
CA ASP A 126 -9.41 12.87 -6.53
C ASP A 126 -9.80 11.68 -7.44
N ALA A 127 -10.93 11.04 -7.12
CA ALA A 127 -11.41 9.87 -7.86
C ALA A 127 -11.82 10.16 -9.32
N GLN A 128 -11.97 11.44 -9.70
CA GLN A 128 -12.58 11.83 -10.99
C GLN A 128 -11.57 12.19 -12.10
N PHE A 129 -10.27 12.28 -11.80
CA PHE A 129 -9.33 12.95 -12.71
C PHE A 129 -8.12 12.14 -13.18
N LEU A 130 -7.84 10.96 -12.60
CA LEU A 130 -6.81 10.11 -13.17
C LEU A 130 -7.30 9.57 -14.52
N PRO A 131 -6.48 9.67 -15.58
CA PRO A 131 -6.81 9.04 -16.86
C PRO A 131 -6.82 7.52 -16.70
N GLU A 132 -7.62 6.85 -17.52
CA GLU A 132 -7.59 5.40 -17.60
C GLU A 132 -6.20 4.93 -18.05
N LEU A 133 -5.57 4.05 -17.26
CA LEU A 133 -4.32 3.44 -17.68
C LEU A 133 -4.59 2.41 -18.78
N ALA A 134 -3.92 2.55 -19.91
CA ALA A 134 -3.98 1.58 -20.98
C ALA A 134 -3.26 0.28 -20.56
N ILE A 135 -3.83 -0.87 -20.99
CA ILE A 135 -3.24 -2.20 -20.72
C ILE A 135 -1.85 -2.26 -21.37
N ASP A 136 -0.92 -2.88 -20.66
CA ASP A 136 0.48 -3.11 -21.03
C ASP A 136 1.35 -1.86 -21.26
N LYS A 137 0.84 -0.67 -21.00
CA LYS A 137 1.64 0.56 -20.99
C LYS A 137 2.20 0.84 -19.61
N LYS A 138 3.45 1.33 -19.58
CA LYS A 138 4.13 1.81 -18.38
C LYS A 138 3.90 3.31 -18.25
N TYR A 139 3.63 3.76 -17.04
CA TYR A 139 3.50 5.16 -16.70
C TYR A 139 4.49 5.50 -15.60
N HIS A 140 5.17 6.63 -15.72
CA HIS A 140 6.09 7.14 -14.72
C HIS A 140 5.36 8.15 -13.84
N TRP A 141 5.33 7.92 -12.55
CA TRP A 141 4.72 8.84 -11.60
C TRP A 141 5.78 9.50 -10.73
N TYR A 142 5.49 10.72 -10.32
CA TYR A 142 6.26 11.52 -9.38
C TYR A 142 5.35 12.05 -8.31
N LEU A 143 5.80 12.05 -7.05
CA LEU A 143 5.19 12.78 -5.97
C LEU A 143 6.25 13.67 -5.33
N SER A 144 5.96 14.97 -5.26
CA SER A 144 6.85 15.98 -4.71
C SER A 144 6.21 16.70 -3.53
N ILE A 145 6.94 16.85 -2.44
CA ILE A 145 6.62 17.85 -1.42
C ILE A 145 7.33 19.13 -1.84
N ILE A 146 6.56 20.17 -2.10
CA ILE A 146 7.07 21.47 -2.51
C ILE A 146 7.52 22.23 -1.27
N CYS A 147 8.82 22.41 -1.13
CA CYS A 147 9.43 23.07 0.02
C CYS A 147 9.50 24.59 -0.17
N ASP A 148 9.84 24.99 -1.37
CA ASP A 148 9.95 26.39 -1.77
C ASP A 148 9.42 26.52 -3.20
N PRO A 149 8.28 27.21 -3.40
CA PRO A 149 7.73 27.40 -4.74
C PRO A 149 8.67 28.13 -5.71
N GLU A 150 9.56 28.99 -5.19
CA GLU A 150 10.51 29.73 -5.98
C GLU A 150 11.80 28.94 -6.26
N ASN A 151 12.06 27.88 -5.48
CA ASN A 151 13.25 27.04 -5.65
C ASN A 151 12.91 25.55 -5.54
N ARG A 152 12.41 24.97 -6.63
CA ARG A 152 12.00 23.59 -6.75
C ARG A 152 13.15 22.56 -6.57
N ALA A 153 14.41 23.01 -6.59
CA ALA A 153 15.56 22.14 -6.31
C ALA A 153 15.58 21.62 -4.86
N ASN A 154 14.84 22.26 -3.97
CA ASN A 154 14.68 21.86 -2.58
C ASN A 154 13.55 20.85 -2.35
N ASP A 155 12.79 20.48 -3.37
CA ASP A 155 11.67 19.56 -3.24
C ASP A 155 12.11 18.17 -2.79
N ILE A 156 11.29 17.55 -1.97
CA ILE A 156 11.46 16.14 -1.61
C ILE A 156 10.65 15.30 -2.59
N VAL A 157 11.32 14.48 -3.40
CA VAL A 157 10.69 13.76 -4.50
C VAL A 157 10.85 12.26 -4.32
N VAL A 158 9.76 11.53 -4.54
CA VAL A 158 9.74 10.09 -4.81
C VAL A 158 9.15 9.85 -6.20
N HIS A 159 9.60 8.81 -6.88
CA HIS A 159 9.10 8.47 -8.21
C HIS A 159 9.27 6.99 -8.51
N GLY A 160 8.43 6.47 -9.38
CA GLY A 160 8.44 5.07 -9.79
C GLY A 160 7.49 4.84 -10.96
N TRP A 161 7.19 3.59 -11.20
CA TRP A 161 6.42 3.18 -12.36
C TRP A 161 5.18 2.40 -11.96
N ILE A 162 4.15 2.52 -12.78
CA ILE A 162 2.96 1.69 -12.69
C ILE A 162 2.60 1.17 -14.07
N LYS A 163 2.18 -0.09 -14.14
CA LYS A 163 1.74 -0.75 -15.36
C LYS A 163 0.41 -1.46 -15.11
N ARG A 164 -0.60 -1.14 -15.93
CA ARG A 164 -1.82 -1.93 -15.97
C ARG A 164 -1.57 -3.20 -16.78
N VAL A 165 -1.96 -4.35 -16.24
CA VAL A 165 -1.84 -5.64 -16.89
C VAL A 165 -3.20 -6.28 -17.11
N ALA A 166 -3.35 -7.04 -18.20
CA ALA A 166 -4.50 -7.90 -18.36
C ALA A 166 -4.42 -9.07 -17.38
N VAL A 167 -5.57 -9.49 -16.86
CA VAL A 167 -5.68 -10.63 -15.96
C VAL A 167 -6.28 -11.81 -16.71
N GLU A 168 -5.67 -12.97 -16.55
CA GLU A 168 -6.18 -14.22 -17.14
C GLU A 168 -7.62 -14.52 -16.71
N PRO A 169 -8.49 -15.02 -17.60
CA PRO A 169 -9.92 -15.20 -17.33
C PRO A 169 -10.23 -16.02 -16.07
N ASN A 170 -9.43 -17.06 -15.79
CA ASN A 170 -9.61 -17.89 -14.60
C ASN A 170 -9.27 -17.14 -13.32
N LEU A 171 -8.21 -16.32 -13.34
CA LEU A 171 -7.83 -15.45 -12.23
C LEU A 171 -8.89 -14.37 -12.00
N ALA A 172 -9.39 -13.75 -13.05
CA ALA A 172 -10.46 -12.76 -12.97
C ALA A 172 -11.72 -13.31 -12.29
N LYS A 173 -12.18 -14.50 -12.67
CA LYS A 173 -13.32 -15.19 -12.05
C LYS A 173 -13.06 -15.51 -10.56
N LYS A 174 -11.82 -15.89 -10.21
CA LYS A 174 -11.43 -16.17 -8.83
C LYS A 174 -11.48 -14.90 -7.99
N ILE A 175 -10.97 -13.80 -8.50
CA ILE A 175 -11.00 -12.46 -7.85
C ILE A 175 -12.45 -11.99 -7.64
N GLU A 176 -13.30 -12.14 -8.65
CA GLU A 176 -14.70 -11.70 -8.60
C GLU A 176 -15.49 -12.41 -7.49
N ARG A 177 -15.27 -13.70 -7.30
CA ARG A 177 -15.99 -14.55 -6.31
C ARG A 177 -15.42 -14.43 -4.89
N ALA A 178 -14.22 -13.92 -4.75
CA ALA A 178 -13.54 -13.85 -3.46
C ALA A 178 -14.07 -12.74 -2.57
N SER A 179 -14.08 -12.95 -1.25
CA SER A 179 -14.22 -11.89 -0.27
C SER A 179 -13.07 -10.87 -0.41
N LEU A 180 -13.22 -9.69 0.15
CA LEU A 180 -12.15 -8.66 0.07
C LEU A 180 -10.82 -9.15 0.67
N VAL A 181 -10.87 -9.89 1.78
CA VAL A 181 -9.66 -10.45 2.41
C VAL A 181 -8.98 -11.47 1.50
N GLU A 182 -9.76 -12.42 0.97
CA GLU A 182 -9.26 -13.43 0.03
C GLU A 182 -8.73 -12.77 -1.27
N ARG A 183 -9.41 -11.71 -1.72
CA ARG A 183 -9.00 -10.94 -2.90
C ARG A 183 -7.62 -10.32 -2.72
N ALA A 184 -7.33 -9.75 -1.55
CA ALA A 184 -6.00 -9.21 -1.26
C ALA A 184 -4.91 -10.29 -1.34
N HIS A 185 -5.19 -11.51 -0.84
CA HIS A 185 -4.27 -12.64 -0.96
C HIS A 185 -4.07 -13.08 -2.41
N ILE A 186 -5.16 -13.18 -3.18
CA ILE A 186 -5.11 -13.57 -4.60
C ILE A 186 -4.27 -12.55 -5.39
N TYR A 187 -4.46 -11.26 -5.15
CA TYR A 187 -3.67 -10.22 -5.79
C TYR A 187 -2.18 -10.34 -5.46
N ALA A 188 -1.85 -10.51 -4.18
CA ALA A 188 -0.46 -10.67 -3.75
C ALA A 188 0.21 -11.89 -4.42
N GLN A 189 -0.46 -13.04 -4.45
CA GLN A 189 0.02 -14.25 -5.10
C GLN A 189 0.18 -14.09 -6.62
N ALA A 190 -0.68 -13.29 -7.25
CA ALA A 190 -0.61 -12.99 -8.69
C ALA A 190 0.44 -11.94 -9.06
N GLY A 191 1.17 -11.36 -8.09
CA GLY A 191 2.11 -10.28 -8.34
C GLY A 191 1.46 -8.90 -8.52
N LEU A 192 0.14 -8.80 -8.34
CA LEU A 192 -0.61 -7.54 -8.37
C LEU A 192 -0.52 -6.84 -7.00
N TRP A 193 0.71 -6.56 -6.60
CA TRP A 193 1.01 -6.05 -5.25
C TRP A 193 0.27 -4.77 -4.92
N GLN A 194 0.13 -3.88 -5.93
CA GLN A 194 -0.56 -2.60 -5.74
C GLN A 194 -2.05 -2.80 -5.46
N ASP A 195 -2.69 -3.78 -6.10
CA ASP A 195 -4.10 -4.10 -5.87
C ASP A 195 -4.30 -4.77 -4.51
N ALA A 196 -3.35 -5.64 -4.08
CA ALA A 196 -3.35 -6.22 -2.75
C ALA A 196 -3.26 -5.13 -1.66
N LEU A 197 -2.31 -4.21 -1.81
CA LEU A 197 -2.10 -3.09 -0.89
C LEU A 197 -3.34 -2.21 -0.79
N ALA A 198 -3.92 -1.84 -1.93
CA ALA A 198 -5.11 -1.01 -2.00
C ALA A 198 -6.31 -1.67 -1.30
N THR A 199 -6.50 -2.97 -1.52
CA THR A 199 -7.59 -3.74 -0.89
C THR A 199 -7.41 -3.82 0.63
N LEU A 200 -6.19 -4.08 1.11
CA LEU A 200 -5.91 -4.09 2.56
C LEU A 200 -6.05 -2.70 3.19
N ALA A 201 -5.66 -1.63 2.47
CA ALA A 201 -5.84 -0.27 2.95
C ALA A 201 -7.32 0.07 3.15
N GLU A 202 -8.19 -0.29 2.21
CA GLU A 202 -9.63 -0.10 2.30
C GLU A 202 -10.24 -0.87 3.48
N LEU A 203 -9.85 -2.13 3.65
CA LEU A 203 -10.29 -2.97 4.76
C LEU A 203 -9.84 -2.40 6.11
N ARG A 204 -8.57 -2.00 6.25
CA ARG A 204 -8.05 -1.40 7.48
C ARG A 204 -8.71 -0.06 7.81
N TYR A 205 -9.02 0.73 6.78
CA TYR A 205 -9.74 1.99 6.98
C TYR A 205 -11.16 1.75 7.52
N SER A 206 -11.85 0.74 7.01
CA SER A 206 -13.21 0.40 7.45
C SER A 206 -13.25 -0.36 8.78
N GLN A 207 -12.20 -1.13 9.09
CA GLN A 207 -12.09 -1.99 10.28
C GLN A 207 -10.73 -1.81 10.98
N PRO A 208 -10.48 -0.62 11.58
CA PRO A 208 -9.14 -0.25 12.09
C PRO A 208 -8.69 -1.09 13.30
N GLN A 209 -9.62 -1.75 13.99
CA GLN A 209 -9.32 -2.59 15.17
C GLN A 209 -9.13 -4.07 14.84
N ASP A 210 -9.28 -4.47 13.58
CA ASP A 210 -9.10 -5.86 13.18
C ASP A 210 -7.61 -6.23 13.16
N SER A 211 -7.22 -7.09 14.10
CA SER A 211 -5.83 -7.53 14.27
C SER A 211 -5.34 -8.43 13.12
N GLN A 212 -6.22 -9.18 12.45
CA GLN A 212 -5.86 -10.01 11.30
C GLN A 212 -5.56 -9.15 10.08
N LEU A 213 -6.36 -8.11 9.85
CA LEU A 213 -6.07 -7.12 8.81
C LEU A 213 -4.78 -6.36 9.08
N ALA A 214 -4.51 -5.98 10.34
CA ALA A 214 -3.27 -5.35 10.73
C ALA A 214 -2.05 -6.27 10.49
N ALA A 215 -2.18 -7.55 10.79
CA ALA A 215 -1.13 -8.54 10.51
C ALA A 215 -0.89 -8.72 9.01
N SER A 216 -1.95 -8.87 8.21
CA SER A 216 -1.86 -9.02 6.75
C SER A 216 -1.22 -7.79 6.09
N TRP A 217 -1.61 -6.59 6.53
CA TRP A 217 -1.00 -5.33 6.11
C TRP A 217 0.50 -5.28 6.42
N THR A 218 0.87 -5.58 7.66
CA THR A 218 2.27 -5.59 8.10
C THR A 218 3.08 -6.61 7.29
N GLN A 219 2.53 -7.80 7.05
CA GLN A 219 3.18 -8.83 6.26
C GLN A 219 3.40 -8.39 4.81
N LEU A 220 2.39 -7.77 4.18
CA LEU A 220 2.50 -7.27 2.81
C LEU A 220 3.55 -6.16 2.69
N LEU A 221 3.59 -5.23 3.64
CA LEU A 221 4.62 -4.18 3.66
C LEU A 221 6.02 -4.74 3.90
N ASN A 222 6.14 -5.73 4.80
CA ASN A 222 7.43 -6.38 5.09
C ASN A 222 8.00 -7.10 3.87
N SER A 223 7.16 -7.70 3.00
CA SER A 223 7.62 -8.35 1.77
C SER A 223 8.39 -7.40 0.86
N GLU A 224 8.09 -6.10 0.96
CA GLU A 224 8.72 -5.04 0.17
C GLU A 224 9.67 -4.14 1.00
N LYS A 225 10.08 -4.59 2.21
CA LYS A 225 10.96 -3.83 3.12
C LYS A 225 10.39 -2.46 3.52
N LEU A 226 9.08 -2.39 3.70
CA LEU A 226 8.36 -1.21 4.18
C LEU A 226 7.90 -1.35 5.64
N SER A 227 8.56 -2.20 6.43
CA SER A 227 8.21 -2.47 7.84
C SER A 227 8.17 -1.20 8.70
N ALA A 228 9.06 -0.25 8.42
CA ALA A 228 9.19 0.98 9.20
C ALA A 228 7.90 1.82 9.27
N ILE A 229 7.03 1.69 8.27
CA ILE A 229 5.77 2.45 8.18
C ILE A 229 4.52 1.59 8.38
N ALA A 230 4.68 0.32 8.73
CA ALA A 230 3.54 -0.60 8.83
C ALA A 230 2.57 -0.23 9.97
N GLN A 231 3.03 0.50 10.97
CA GLN A 231 2.21 0.95 12.11
C GLN A 231 1.70 2.40 11.95
N GLU A 232 2.11 3.10 10.88
CA GLU A 232 1.68 4.46 10.65
C GLU A 232 0.16 4.52 10.36
N PRO A 233 -0.51 5.59 10.78
CA PRO A 233 -1.94 5.75 10.58
C PRO A 233 -2.27 5.87 9.09
N LEU A 234 -3.33 5.17 8.69
CA LEU A 234 -3.91 5.28 7.37
C LEU A 234 -5.02 6.33 7.40
N LEU A 235 -4.80 7.46 6.75
CA LEU A 235 -5.72 8.58 6.80
C LEU A 235 -6.44 8.81 5.47
N ASN A 236 -7.73 9.10 5.60
CA ASN A 236 -8.50 9.72 4.53
C ASN A 236 -8.38 11.24 4.69
N ILE A 237 -7.35 11.82 4.10
CA ILE A 237 -7.08 13.25 4.24
C ILE A 237 -8.13 14.04 3.46
N LYS A 238 -8.79 14.98 4.13
CA LYS A 238 -9.51 16.05 3.45
C LYS A 238 -8.49 16.99 2.83
N ILE A 239 -8.46 17.00 1.50
CA ILE A 239 -7.60 17.92 0.76
C ILE A 239 -8.45 19.07 0.24
N HIS A 240 -7.96 20.28 0.49
CA HIS A 240 -8.51 21.47 -0.11
C HIS A 240 -7.95 21.63 -1.52
N LYS A 241 -8.84 21.70 -2.52
CA LYS A 241 -8.42 22.10 -3.87
C LYS A 241 -7.91 23.54 -3.77
N LYS A 242 -6.72 23.78 -4.23
CA LYS A 242 -6.29 25.16 -4.46
C LYS A 242 -7.21 25.75 -5.55
N PRO A 243 -7.82 26.92 -5.32
CA PRO A 243 -8.67 27.58 -6.32
C PRO A 243 -7.95 27.84 -7.63
#